data_5db6d91d51682cafe058945320c8ad1e
#
_entry.id   5db6d91d51682cafe058945320c8ad1e
#
_cell.length_a   1.000
_cell.length_b   1.000
_cell.length_c   1.000
_cell.angle_alpha   90.00
_cell.angle_beta   90.00
_cell.angle_gamma   90.00
#
_symmetry.space_group_name_H-M   'P 1'
#
loop_
_entity.id
_entity.type
_entity.pdbx_description
1 polymer ?
#
loop_
_entity_poly.entity_id
_entity_poly.type
_entity_poly.pdbx_seq_one_letter_code
_entity_poly.pdbx_strand_id
1 'polypeptide(L)'
;MTGKIKLFTFLTAAIIITVVLSVSVKAYANDKKGREYREAVERSEAEYVKDVREYLNDYGFKNAGVNLTKEYDENRNVTYKLVVNHHSLKYASEAKIRNMENCFYEKADEYLCGNLETEFSF
;
A
#
# COMPACT_ATOMS: atom_id res chain seq x y z
N MET A 1 2.72 13.30 24.52
CA MET A 1 2.64 12.19 23.61
C MET A 1 2.96 12.56 22.19
N THR A 2 2.39 13.57 21.72
CA THR A 2 2.64 13.98 20.36
C THR A 2 4.04 14.47 20.10
N GLY A 3 4.67 15.17 21.05
CA GLY A 3 6.07 15.51 20.88
C GLY A 3 6.92 14.28 20.71
N LYS A 4 6.40 13.18 21.10
CA LYS A 4 7.05 11.91 20.99
C LYS A 4 6.87 11.28 19.64
N ILE A 5 6.02 11.83 18.81
CA ILE A 5 5.83 11.28 17.49
C ILE A 5 7.14 11.16 16.74
N LYS A 6 8.00 12.14 16.91
CA LYS A 6 9.31 12.09 16.28
C LYS A 6 10.25 11.14 16.93
N LEU A 7 10.14 10.99 18.23
CA LEU A 7 10.86 9.95 18.91
C LEU A 7 10.36 8.60 18.48
N PHE A 8 9.12 8.52 18.16
CA PHE A 8 8.54 7.28 17.69
C PHE A 8 9.18 6.74 16.47
N THR A 9 9.81 7.53 15.66
CA THR A 9 10.49 7.05 14.48
C THR A 9 11.51 5.98 14.84
N PHE A 10 12.25 6.20 15.90
CA PHE A 10 13.21 5.21 16.37
C PHE A 10 12.57 4.09 17.14
N LEU A 11 11.67 4.47 18.04
CA LEU A 11 10.97 3.49 18.84
C LEU A 11 10.17 2.54 17.98
N THR A 12 9.56 3.06 16.94
CA THR A 12 8.79 2.27 16.02
C THR A 12 9.66 1.21 15.37
N ALA A 13 10.85 1.57 14.93
CA ALA A 13 11.75 0.61 14.32
C ALA A 13 12.16 -0.47 15.31
N ALA A 14 12.46 -0.07 16.54
CA ALA A 14 12.84 -1.03 17.57
C ALA A 14 11.69 -1.95 17.93
N ILE A 15 10.50 -1.39 18.05
CA ILE A 15 9.31 -2.17 18.36
C ILE A 15 8.99 -3.15 17.24
N ILE A 16 9.12 -2.73 16.01
CA ILE A 16 8.89 -3.60 14.87
C ILE A 16 9.85 -4.79 14.90
N ILE A 17 11.10 -4.55 15.18
CA ILE A 17 12.08 -5.61 15.28
C ILE A 17 11.72 -6.57 16.40
N THR A 18 11.35 -6.04 17.55
CA THR A 18 10.96 -6.86 18.69
C THR A 18 9.75 -7.71 18.35
N VAL A 19 8.78 -7.13 17.70
CA VAL A 19 7.58 -7.83 17.32
C VAL A 19 7.89 -8.94 16.31
N VAL A 20 8.75 -8.66 15.36
CA VAL A 20 9.16 -9.67 14.39
C VAL A 20 9.81 -10.85 15.08
N LEU A 21 10.65 -10.60 16.06
CA LEU A 21 11.29 -11.67 16.83
C LEU A 21 10.26 -12.49 17.60
N SER A 22 9.31 -11.82 18.23
CA SER A 22 8.24 -12.51 18.97
C SER A 22 7.37 -13.36 18.04
N VAL A 23 7.05 -12.81 16.89
CA VAL A 23 6.28 -13.53 15.89
C VAL A 23 7.05 -14.70 15.34
N SER A 24 8.36 -14.58 15.19
CA SER A 24 9.18 -15.70 14.73
C SER A 24 9.08 -16.90 15.64
N VAL A 25 9.06 -16.66 16.93
CA VAL A 25 8.92 -17.76 17.89
C VAL A 25 7.57 -18.44 17.75
N LYS A 26 6.52 -17.65 17.60
CA LYS A 26 5.18 -18.20 17.41
C LYS A 26 5.01 -18.82 16.04
N ALA A 27 5.58 -18.19 15.04
CA ALA A 27 5.47 -18.64 13.67
C ALA A 27 6.15 -19.99 13.45
N TYR A 28 7.11 -20.32 14.29
CA TYR A 28 7.75 -21.62 14.18
C TYR A 28 6.72 -22.76 14.34
N ALA A 29 5.74 -22.55 15.21
CA ALA A 29 4.69 -23.54 15.44
C ALA A 29 3.57 -23.45 14.39
N ASN A 30 3.37 -22.27 13.77
CA ASN A 30 2.29 -22.02 12.84
C ASN A 30 2.78 -21.55 11.47
N ASP A 31 3.97 -21.98 11.10
CA ASP A 31 4.66 -21.51 9.91
C ASP A 31 3.82 -21.64 8.63
N LYS A 32 3.16 -22.77 8.48
CA LYS A 32 2.37 -23.01 7.28
C LYS A 32 1.20 -22.03 7.16
N LYS A 33 0.46 -21.79 8.24
CA LYS A 33 -0.64 -20.83 8.22
C LYS A 33 -0.15 -19.41 7.98
N GLY A 34 0.97 -19.05 8.58
CA GLY A 34 1.56 -17.75 8.39
C GLY A 34 1.96 -17.51 6.94
N ARG A 35 2.51 -18.51 6.28
CA ARG A 35 2.87 -18.42 4.87
C ARG A 35 1.65 -18.28 4.00
N GLU A 36 0.63 -19.11 4.24
CA GLU A 36 -0.59 -19.04 3.45
C GLU A 36 -1.25 -17.67 3.55
N TYR A 37 -1.26 -17.11 4.74
CA TYR A 37 -1.81 -15.78 4.94
C TYR A 37 -1.02 -14.73 4.18
N ARG A 38 0.31 -14.75 4.29
CA ARG A 38 1.15 -13.80 3.58
C ARG A 38 0.99 -13.91 2.07
N GLU A 39 0.96 -15.13 1.56
CA GLU A 39 0.77 -15.36 0.13
C GLU A 39 -0.58 -14.84 -0.34
N ALA A 40 -1.62 -15.01 0.45
CA ALA A 40 -2.94 -14.49 0.11
C ALA A 40 -2.93 -12.96 0.05
N VAL A 41 -2.27 -12.31 1.01
CA VAL A 41 -2.15 -10.86 1.03
C VAL A 41 -1.35 -10.38 -0.18
N GLU A 42 -0.25 -11.03 -0.47
CA GLU A 42 0.59 -10.66 -1.62
C GLU A 42 -0.16 -10.80 -2.94
N ARG A 43 -0.94 -11.86 -3.07
CA ARG A 43 -1.77 -12.03 -4.27
C ARG A 43 -2.81 -10.92 -4.39
N SER A 44 -3.43 -10.56 -3.29
CA SER A 44 -4.42 -9.50 -3.27
C SER A 44 -3.80 -8.16 -3.64
N GLU A 45 -2.61 -7.87 -3.12
CA GLU A 45 -1.87 -6.67 -3.47
C GLU A 45 -1.50 -6.65 -4.94
N ALA A 46 -1.07 -7.78 -5.48
CA ALA A 46 -0.73 -7.89 -6.90
C ALA A 46 -1.96 -7.70 -7.80
N GLU A 47 -3.09 -8.24 -7.41
CA GLU A 47 -4.34 -8.04 -8.14
C GLU A 47 -4.77 -6.58 -8.13
N TYR A 48 -4.57 -5.91 -7.00
CA TYR A 48 -4.86 -4.49 -6.90
C TYR A 48 -4.04 -3.69 -7.94
N VAL A 49 -2.73 -3.93 -7.96
CA VAL A 49 -1.85 -3.25 -8.91
C VAL A 49 -2.24 -3.54 -10.35
N LYS A 50 -2.58 -4.78 -10.63
CA LYS A 50 -3.03 -5.18 -11.96
C LYS A 50 -4.29 -4.43 -12.37
N ASP A 51 -5.27 -4.36 -11.48
CA ASP A 51 -6.51 -3.65 -11.75
C ASP A 51 -6.29 -2.16 -11.95
N VAL A 52 -5.40 -1.56 -11.16
CA VAL A 52 -5.05 -0.15 -11.33
C VAL A 52 -4.42 0.08 -12.70
N ARG A 53 -3.53 -0.79 -13.13
CA ARG A 53 -2.90 -0.67 -14.45
C ARG A 53 -3.92 -0.80 -15.57
N GLU A 54 -4.82 -1.76 -15.46
CA GLU A 54 -5.87 -1.93 -16.46
C GLU A 54 -6.77 -0.71 -16.54
N TYR A 55 -7.15 -0.19 -15.37
CA TYR A 55 -7.96 1.02 -15.32
C TYR A 55 -7.24 2.19 -16.00
N LEU A 56 -5.97 2.38 -15.72
CA LEU A 56 -5.18 3.46 -16.31
C LEU A 56 -5.07 3.32 -17.82
N ASN A 57 -4.84 2.11 -18.31
CA ASN A 57 -4.80 1.86 -19.73
C ASN A 57 -6.13 2.23 -20.40
N ASP A 58 -7.23 1.84 -19.79
CA ASP A 58 -8.56 2.12 -20.33
C ASP A 58 -8.91 3.61 -20.23
N TYR A 59 -8.35 4.28 -19.23
CA TYR A 59 -8.65 5.69 -18.98
C TYR A 59 -7.75 6.64 -19.76
N GLY A 60 -6.86 6.12 -20.59
CA GLY A 60 -6.02 6.90 -21.47
C GLY A 60 -4.57 7.06 -21.05
N PHE A 61 -4.16 6.42 -19.97
CA PHE A 61 -2.78 6.49 -19.49
C PHE A 61 -2.07 5.16 -19.71
N LYS A 62 -1.81 4.86 -20.95
CA LYS A 62 -1.17 3.60 -21.32
C LYS A 62 0.25 3.54 -20.80
N ASN A 63 0.63 2.38 -20.33
CA ASN A 63 1.99 2.11 -19.85
C ASN A 63 2.39 3.00 -18.68
N ALA A 64 1.44 3.42 -17.87
CA ALA A 64 1.74 4.20 -16.67
C ALA A 64 2.58 3.37 -15.71
N GLY A 65 3.50 4.03 -15.03
CA GLY A 65 4.22 3.40 -13.93
C GLY A 65 3.31 3.34 -12.72
N VAL A 66 3.17 2.16 -12.14
CA VAL A 66 2.36 1.95 -10.94
C VAL A 66 3.22 1.27 -9.90
N ASN A 67 3.34 1.89 -8.75
CA ASN A 67 4.14 1.35 -7.66
C ASN A 67 3.32 1.41 -6.37
N LEU A 68 3.23 0.28 -5.69
CA LEU A 68 2.53 0.16 -4.43
C LEU A 68 3.54 -0.19 -3.35
N THR A 69 3.66 0.67 -2.36
CA THR A 69 4.52 0.41 -1.20
C THR A 69 3.66 0.26 0.03
N LYS A 70 4.20 -0.43 1.02
CA LYS A 70 3.48 -0.73 2.24
C LYS A 70 4.34 -0.34 3.44
N GLU A 71 3.74 0.39 4.36
CA GLU A 71 4.39 0.81 5.59
C GLU A 71 3.57 0.39 6.80
N TYR A 72 4.25 0.06 7.88
CA TYR A 72 3.62 -0.27 9.15
C TYR A 72 3.93 0.83 10.16
N ASP A 73 2.93 1.23 10.92
CA ASP A 73 3.16 2.15 12.02
C ASP A 73 3.44 1.38 13.32
N GLU A 74 3.59 2.11 14.40
CA GLU A 74 3.90 1.53 15.71
C GLU A 74 2.77 0.66 16.26
N ASN A 75 1.54 0.86 15.78
CA ASN A 75 0.38 0.08 16.17
C ASN A 75 0.10 -1.05 15.19
N ARG A 76 1.02 -1.32 14.27
CA ARG A 76 0.89 -2.31 13.21
C ARG A 76 -0.21 -2.01 12.20
N ASN A 77 -0.67 -0.78 12.16
CA ASN A 77 -1.57 -0.37 11.11
C ASN A 77 -0.80 -0.27 9.79
N VAL A 78 -1.41 -0.73 8.74
CA VAL A 78 -0.78 -0.73 7.43
C VAL A 78 -1.25 0.49 6.66
N THR A 79 -0.30 1.19 6.07
CA THR A 79 -0.58 2.26 5.12
C THR A 79 0.07 1.90 3.80
N TYR A 80 -0.74 1.87 2.76
CA TYR A 80 -0.25 1.67 1.42
C TYR A 80 -0.08 3.01 0.74
N LYS A 81 0.97 3.12 -0.06
CA LYS A 81 1.18 4.29 -0.89
C LYS A 81 1.20 3.85 -2.34
N LEU A 82 0.26 4.38 -3.12
CA LEU A 82 0.17 4.10 -4.54
C LEU A 82 0.75 5.29 -5.29
N VAL A 83 1.79 5.05 -6.06
CA VAL A 83 2.39 6.08 -6.90
C VAL A 83 2.10 5.76 -8.35
N VAL A 84 1.50 6.70 -9.04
CA VAL A 84 1.18 6.58 -10.46
C VAL A 84 2.02 7.61 -11.21
N ASN A 85 2.77 7.14 -12.18
CA ASN A 85 3.64 7.99 -12.98
C ASN A 85 3.25 7.91 -14.45
N HIS A 86 2.97 9.04 -15.06
CA HIS A 86 2.72 9.13 -16.48
C HIS A 86 2.85 10.60 -16.92
N HIS A 87 3.56 10.81 -18.01
CA HIS A 87 3.82 12.19 -18.47
C HIS A 87 2.55 12.97 -18.77
N SER A 88 1.48 12.31 -19.17
CA SER A 88 0.22 12.98 -19.50
C SER A 88 -0.57 13.42 -18.27
N LEU A 89 -0.19 12.99 -17.09
CA LEU A 89 -0.89 13.39 -15.86
C LEU A 89 -0.81 14.88 -15.61
N LYS A 90 0.24 15.54 -16.07
CA LYS A 90 0.37 16.98 -15.90
C LYS A 90 -0.69 17.78 -16.67
N TYR A 91 -1.33 17.15 -17.65
CA TYR A 91 -2.39 17.79 -18.42
C TYR A 91 -3.80 17.37 -17.98
N ALA A 92 -3.89 16.47 -17.01
CA ALA A 92 -5.18 15.99 -16.56
C ALA A 92 -5.89 17.05 -15.72
N SER A 93 -7.20 17.14 -15.88
CA SER A 93 -8.00 18.07 -15.08
C SER A 93 -8.10 17.57 -13.64
N GLU A 94 -8.43 18.48 -12.73
CA GLU A 94 -8.66 18.09 -11.34
C GLU A 94 -9.78 17.06 -11.22
N ALA A 95 -10.81 17.22 -12.00
CA ALA A 95 -11.93 16.28 -12.01
C ALA A 95 -11.46 14.89 -12.43
N LYS A 96 -10.61 14.82 -13.43
CA LYS A 96 -10.09 13.54 -13.92
C LYS A 96 -9.21 12.87 -12.86
N ILE A 97 -8.34 13.65 -12.22
CA ILE A 97 -7.50 13.13 -11.13
C ILE A 97 -8.37 12.63 -9.99
N ARG A 98 -9.39 13.38 -9.62
CA ARG A 98 -10.28 13.00 -8.53
C ARG A 98 -11.03 11.71 -8.84
N ASN A 99 -11.47 11.55 -10.08
CA ASN A 99 -12.16 10.33 -10.49
C ASN A 99 -11.22 9.12 -10.41
N MET A 100 -9.97 9.31 -10.79
CA MET A 100 -8.98 8.24 -10.67
C MET A 100 -8.74 7.87 -9.20
N GLU A 101 -8.57 8.88 -8.36
CA GLU A 101 -8.37 8.64 -6.94
C GLU A 101 -9.53 7.87 -6.33
N ASN A 102 -10.76 8.29 -6.64
CA ASN A 102 -11.94 7.60 -6.14
C ASN A 102 -11.96 6.14 -6.56
N CYS A 103 -11.60 5.86 -7.80
CA CYS A 103 -11.53 4.51 -8.28
C CYS A 103 -10.46 3.70 -7.54
N PHE A 104 -9.31 4.30 -7.31
CA PHE A 104 -8.23 3.63 -6.61
C PHE A 104 -8.60 3.32 -5.15
N TYR A 105 -9.31 4.23 -4.49
CA TYR A 105 -9.78 3.99 -3.14
C TYR A 105 -10.85 2.91 -3.08
N GLU A 106 -11.76 2.90 -4.02
CA GLU A 106 -12.79 1.86 -4.08
C GLU A 106 -12.17 0.47 -4.29
N LYS A 107 -11.21 0.38 -5.19
CA LYS A 107 -10.49 -0.88 -5.42
C LYS A 107 -9.66 -1.29 -4.20
N ALA A 108 -9.09 -0.33 -3.51
CA ALA A 108 -8.33 -0.62 -2.30
C ALA A 108 -9.20 -1.27 -1.23
N ASP A 109 -10.44 -0.85 -1.11
CA ASP A 109 -11.35 -1.45 -0.15
C ASP A 109 -11.62 -2.92 -0.45
N GLU A 110 -11.53 -3.32 -1.71
CA GLU A 110 -11.72 -4.71 -2.09
C GLU A 110 -10.49 -5.57 -1.86
N TYR A 111 -9.31 -5.02 -2.10
CA TYR A 111 -8.09 -5.82 -2.17
C TYR A 111 -7.12 -5.59 -1.04
N LEU A 112 -7.14 -4.43 -0.40
CA LEU A 112 -6.13 -4.04 0.56
C LEU A 112 -6.71 -3.94 1.97
N CYS A 113 -5.92 -4.34 2.94
CA CYS A 113 -6.28 -4.21 4.35
C CYS A 113 -5.42 -3.12 4.98
N GLY A 114 -5.76 -1.89 4.72
CA GLY A 114 -5.01 -0.75 5.25
C GLY A 114 -5.44 0.54 4.61
N ASN A 115 -4.88 1.62 5.11
CA ASN A 115 -5.14 2.94 4.53
C ASN A 115 -4.38 3.09 3.23
N LEU A 116 -4.93 3.86 2.33
CA LEU A 116 -4.29 4.14 1.05
C LEU A 116 -4.02 5.62 0.91
N GLU A 117 -2.81 5.94 0.50
CA GLU A 117 -2.43 7.28 0.06
C GLU A 117 -2.04 7.19 -1.41
N THR A 118 -2.40 8.19 -2.19
CA THR A 118 -2.08 8.23 -3.60
C THR A 118 -1.15 9.39 -3.91
N GLU A 119 -0.28 9.18 -4.87
CA GLU A 119 0.63 10.21 -5.35
C GLU A 119 0.74 10.08 -6.86
N PHE A 120 0.65 11.20 -7.55
CA PHE A 120 0.80 11.25 -9.00
C PHE A 120 2.09 11.97 -9.33
N SER A 121 2.85 11.42 -10.27
CA SER A 121 4.07 12.07 -10.74
C SER A 121 4.14 12.06 -12.26
N PHE A 122 4.88 13.03 -12.79
CA PHE A 122 4.96 13.24 -14.23
C PHE A 122 6.22 14.01 -14.63
#